data_eaa3395a08ee511ed72815033185bb32
#
_entry.id   eaa3395a08ee511ed72815033185bb32
#
_cell.length_a   1.000
_cell.length_b   1.000
_cell.length_c   1.000
_cell.angle_alpha   90.00
_cell.angle_beta   90.00
_cell.angle_gamma   90.00
#
_symmetry.space_group_name_H-M   'P 1'
#
loop_
_entity.id
_entity.type
_entity.pdbx_description
1 polymer ?
#
loop_
_entity_poly.entity_id
_entity_poly.type
_entity_poly.pdbx_seq_one_letter_code
_entity_poly.pdbx_strand_id
1 'polypeptide(L)'
;MATTASSVPSAAPFWLRLIAGLALLWNLVGVYAYLQTVGVLPGATADMSSKAMPAWVVGAFAVSVFAGVLGSLGLLMLKRWAKMVLLLSLLALLLEDLWAFVLRQGHETQLVLSLAINAIAILLVWLAYTADRKGWLA
;
A
#
# COMPACT_ATOMS: atom_id res chain seq x y z
N MET A 1 -11.15 -8.95 36.57
CA MET A 1 -10.99 -9.07 35.97
C MET A 1 -10.27 -8.83 34.93
N ALA A 2 -10.10 -8.26 34.72
CA ALA A 2 -9.26 -7.78 33.69
C ALA A 2 -8.33 -8.78 33.07
N THR A 3 -8.05 -9.80 33.75
CA THR A 3 -7.16 -10.86 33.28
C THR A 3 -7.69 -11.57 32.06
N THR A 4 -9.00 -11.77 32.01
CA THR A 4 -9.59 -12.44 30.84
C THR A 4 -9.55 -11.53 29.62
N ALA A 5 -9.68 -10.23 29.85
CA ALA A 5 -9.60 -9.28 28.75
C ALA A 5 -8.21 -9.24 28.12
N SER A 6 -7.14 -9.49 28.89
CA SER A 6 -5.79 -9.45 28.38
C SER A 6 -5.45 -10.62 27.45
N SER A 7 -6.17 -11.74 27.57
CA SER A 7 -5.92 -12.90 26.71
C SER A 7 -6.72 -12.88 25.41
N VAL A 8 -7.67 -11.97 25.28
CA VAL A 8 -8.52 -11.85 24.09
C VAL A 8 -8.26 -10.47 23.47
N PRO A 9 -7.97 -10.41 22.18
CA PRO A 9 -7.81 -9.13 21.51
C PRO A 9 -9.07 -8.28 21.67
N SER A 10 -8.91 -6.99 21.90
CA SER A 10 -10.03 -6.07 21.89
C SER A 10 -10.76 -6.17 20.55
N ALA A 11 -12.09 -6.04 20.58
CA ALA A 11 -12.86 -6.05 19.35
C ALA A 11 -12.45 -4.87 18.49
N ALA A 12 -12.04 -5.14 17.27
CA ALA A 12 -11.67 -4.10 16.33
C ALA A 12 -12.92 -3.32 15.94
N PRO A 13 -12.82 -1.99 15.83
CA PRO A 13 -13.95 -1.18 15.39
C PRO A 13 -14.28 -1.47 13.92
N PHE A 14 -15.54 -1.32 13.58
CA PHE A 14 -15.99 -1.52 12.21
C PHE A 14 -15.29 -0.59 11.22
N TRP A 15 -15.02 0.66 11.64
CA TRP A 15 -14.34 1.62 10.76
C TRP A 15 -12.96 1.16 10.31
N LEU A 16 -12.27 0.36 11.13
CA LEU A 16 -10.96 -0.20 10.76
C LEU A 16 -11.11 -1.14 9.57
N ARG A 17 -12.09 -2.02 9.61
CA ARG A 17 -12.36 -2.94 8.50
C ARG A 17 -12.82 -2.18 7.26
N LEU A 18 -13.62 -1.14 7.45
CA LEU A 18 -14.08 -0.32 6.32
C LEU A 18 -12.90 0.35 5.62
N ILE A 19 -12.00 0.96 6.40
CA ILE A 19 -10.81 1.60 5.84
C ILE A 19 -9.92 0.56 5.17
N ALA A 20 -9.72 -0.60 5.78
CA ALA A 20 -8.93 -1.68 5.20
C ALA A 20 -9.52 -2.18 3.87
N GLY A 21 -10.83 -2.30 3.82
CA GLY A 21 -11.53 -2.68 2.58
C GLY A 21 -11.37 -1.64 1.48
N LEU A 22 -11.50 -0.36 1.82
CA LEU A 22 -11.28 0.73 0.87
C LEU A 22 -9.84 0.76 0.39
N ALA A 23 -8.89 0.51 1.30
CA ALA A 23 -7.48 0.44 0.96
C ALA A 23 -7.19 -0.74 0.03
N LEU A 24 -7.84 -1.87 0.26
CA LEU A 24 -7.73 -3.03 -0.62
C LEU A 24 -8.20 -2.69 -2.04
N LEU A 25 -9.35 -2.04 -2.16
CA LEU A 25 -9.85 -1.60 -3.46
C LEU A 25 -8.88 -0.64 -4.13
N TRP A 26 -8.34 0.31 -3.37
CA TRP A 26 -7.36 1.26 -3.87
C TRP A 26 -6.10 0.55 -4.41
N ASN A 27 -5.61 -0.43 -3.67
CA ASN A 27 -4.43 -1.18 -4.08
C ASN A 27 -4.70 -2.08 -5.28
N LEU A 28 -5.94 -2.59 -5.42
CA LEU A 28 -6.33 -3.34 -6.62
C LEU A 28 -6.31 -2.44 -7.87
N VAL A 29 -6.70 -1.18 -7.74
CA VAL A 29 -6.54 -0.20 -8.82
C VAL A 29 -5.06 -0.05 -9.16
N GLY A 30 -4.18 -0.04 -8.16
CA GLY A 30 -2.74 -0.01 -8.36
C GLY A 30 -2.22 -1.22 -9.10
N VAL A 31 -2.73 -2.41 -8.79
CA VAL A 31 -2.38 -3.64 -9.53
C VAL A 31 -2.81 -3.53 -10.99
N TYR A 32 -4.00 -3.00 -11.23
CA TYR A 32 -4.48 -2.78 -12.59
C TYR A 32 -3.53 -1.84 -13.36
N ALA A 33 -3.13 -0.73 -12.74
CA ALA A 33 -2.17 0.19 -13.35
C ALA A 33 -0.81 -0.47 -13.61
N TYR A 34 -0.36 -1.33 -12.69
CA TYR A 34 0.88 -2.08 -12.87
C TYR A 34 0.79 -3.01 -14.08
N LEU A 35 -0.32 -3.74 -14.22
CA LEU A 35 -0.51 -4.65 -15.36
C LEU A 35 -0.54 -3.90 -16.69
N GLN A 36 -1.08 -2.69 -16.70
CA GLN A 36 -1.01 -1.85 -17.89
C GLN A 36 0.44 -1.43 -18.20
N THR A 37 1.18 -1.05 -17.15
CA THR A 37 2.56 -0.59 -17.30
C THR A 37 3.48 -1.67 -17.87
N VAL A 38 3.30 -2.92 -17.46
CA VAL A 38 4.12 -4.04 -17.97
C VAL A 38 3.57 -4.64 -19.26
N GLY A 39 2.47 -4.11 -19.79
CA GLY A 39 1.94 -4.53 -21.08
C GLY A 39 1.02 -5.75 -21.06
N VAL A 40 0.63 -6.22 -19.87
CA VAL A 40 -0.33 -7.33 -19.76
C VAL A 40 -1.73 -6.87 -20.17
N LEU A 41 -2.08 -5.63 -19.78
CA LEU A 41 -3.37 -5.03 -20.13
C LEU A 41 -3.16 -3.76 -20.94
N PRO A 42 -4.05 -3.44 -21.90
CA PRO A 42 -4.01 -2.16 -22.60
C PRO A 42 -4.52 -1.03 -21.69
N GLY A 43 -4.05 0.19 -21.91
CA GLY A 43 -4.52 1.34 -21.15
C GLY A 43 -3.57 2.52 -21.22
N ALA A 44 -3.93 3.61 -20.54
CA ALA A 44 -3.18 4.87 -20.57
C ALA A 44 -1.75 4.72 -20.06
N THR A 45 -1.53 3.86 -19.05
CA THR A 45 -0.20 3.66 -18.50
C THR A 45 0.67 2.74 -19.35
N ALA A 46 0.09 2.06 -20.34
CA ALA A 46 0.87 1.24 -21.26
C ALA A 46 1.84 2.08 -22.10
N ASP A 47 1.48 3.34 -22.35
CA ASP A 47 2.34 4.28 -23.07
C ASP A 47 3.53 4.75 -22.23
N MET A 48 3.42 4.66 -20.93
CA MET A 48 4.51 4.93 -20.00
C MET A 48 5.46 3.73 -19.88
N SER A 49 5.51 2.96 -20.88
CA SER A 49 6.05 1.62 -20.99
C SER A 49 7.25 1.36 -20.07
N SER A 50 7.36 0.10 -19.67
CA SER A 50 8.50 -0.41 -18.93
C SER A 50 9.84 -0.09 -19.61
N LYS A 51 9.82 0.31 -20.88
CA LYS A 51 11.02 0.73 -21.61
C LYS A 51 11.59 2.04 -21.07
N ALA A 52 10.73 2.93 -20.55
CA ALA A 52 11.18 4.20 -19.97
C ALA A 52 11.55 4.06 -18.50
N MET A 53 11.19 2.94 -17.86
CA MET A 53 11.42 2.70 -16.44
C MET A 53 12.50 1.64 -16.25
N PRO A 54 13.51 1.92 -15.41
CA PRO A 54 14.49 0.89 -15.08
C PRO A 54 13.82 -0.35 -14.44
N ALA A 55 14.44 -1.51 -14.59
CA ALA A 55 13.89 -2.75 -14.05
C ALA A 55 13.67 -2.69 -12.54
N TRP A 56 14.55 -2.02 -11.80
CA TRP A 56 14.40 -1.93 -10.35
C TRP A 56 13.18 -1.06 -9.94
N VAL A 57 12.83 -0.07 -10.78
CA VAL A 57 11.63 0.75 -10.54
C VAL A 57 10.38 -0.06 -10.81
N VAL A 58 10.36 -0.83 -11.90
CA VAL A 58 9.24 -1.74 -12.21
C VAL A 58 9.06 -2.75 -11.08
N GLY A 59 10.17 -3.31 -10.57
CA GLY A 59 10.15 -4.23 -9.44
C GLY A 59 9.62 -3.57 -8.16
N ALA A 60 10.04 -2.33 -7.89
CA ALA A 60 9.54 -1.57 -6.75
C ALA A 60 8.03 -1.30 -6.88
N PHE A 61 7.57 -0.98 -8.09
CA PHE A 61 6.14 -0.80 -8.36
C PHE A 61 5.38 -2.09 -8.04
N ALA A 62 5.88 -3.22 -8.53
CA ALA A 62 5.26 -4.52 -8.25
C ALA A 62 5.18 -4.78 -6.74
N VAL A 63 6.28 -4.58 -6.01
CA VAL A 63 6.31 -4.80 -4.57
C VAL A 63 5.33 -3.86 -3.87
N SER A 64 5.28 -2.58 -4.25
CA SER A 64 4.40 -1.61 -3.60
C SER A 64 2.93 -1.99 -3.75
N VAL A 65 2.48 -2.37 -4.96
CA VAL A 65 1.07 -2.66 -5.18
C VAL A 65 0.68 -4.03 -4.63
N PHE A 66 1.50 -5.06 -4.83
CA PHE A 66 1.17 -6.40 -4.34
C PHE A 66 1.29 -6.48 -2.82
N ALA A 67 2.31 -5.87 -2.23
CA ALA A 67 2.40 -5.78 -0.77
C ALA A 67 1.26 -4.92 -0.20
N GLY A 68 0.85 -3.88 -0.93
CA GLY A 68 -0.31 -3.08 -0.55
C GLY A 68 -1.59 -3.89 -0.50
N VAL A 69 -1.82 -4.74 -1.50
CA VAL A 69 -2.97 -5.65 -1.53
C VAL A 69 -2.91 -6.63 -0.37
N LEU A 70 -1.77 -7.31 -0.20
CA LEU A 70 -1.62 -8.28 0.88
C LEU A 70 -1.72 -7.63 2.25
N GLY A 71 -1.11 -6.47 2.43
CA GLY A 71 -1.17 -5.75 3.70
C GLY A 71 -2.57 -5.27 4.02
N SER A 72 -3.29 -4.73 3.04
CA SER A 72 -4.67 -4.29 3.22
C SER A 72 -5.58 -5.47 3.53
N LEU A 73 -5.39 -6.60 2.82
CA LEU A 73 -6.13 -7.81 3.10
C LEU A 73 -5.84 -8.33 4.50
N GLY A 74 -4.57 -8.36 4.90
CA GLY A 74 -4.18 -8.77 6.24
C GLY A 74 -4.77 -7.88 7.31
N LEU A 75 -4.83 -6.57 7.08
CA LEU A 75 -5.45 -5.62 8.00
C LEU A 75 -6.96 -5.86 8.09
N LEU A 76 -7.60 -6.13 6.94
CA LEU A 76 -9.02 -6.48 6.90
C LEU A 76 -9.30 -7.76 7.69
N MET A 77 -8.39 -8.72 7.63
CA MET A 77 -8.46 -9.97 8.40
C MET A 77 -7.95 -9.81 9.83
N LEU A 78 -7.52 -8.63 10.21
CA LEU A 78 -7.00 -8.29 11.54
C LEU A 78 -5.78 -9.13 11.92
N LYS A 79 -4.85 -9.26 10.97
CA LYS A 79 -3.61 -10.02 11.17
C LYS A 79 -2.44 -9.09 11.49
N ARG A 80 -1.58 -9.49 12.41
CA ARG A 80 -0.41 -8.71 12.82
C ARG A 80 0.61 -8.52 11.70
N TRP A 81 0.78 -9.54 10.86
CA TRP A 81 1.75 -9.46 9.79
C TRP A 81 1.45 -8.34 8.79
N ALA A 82 0.20 -7.85 8.79
CA ALA A 82 -0.21 -6.77 7.90
C ALA A 82 0.67 -5.52 8.05
N LYS A 83 1.07 -5.17 9.27
CA LYS A 83 1.87 -3.97 9.52
C LYS A 83 3.23 -4.04 8.83
N MET A 84 3.87 -5.22 8.85
CA MET A 84 5.16 -5.41 8.20
C MET A 84 5.05 -5.36 6.70
N VAL A 85 4.01 -5.97 6.15
CA VAL A 85 3.76 -5.99 4.71
C VAL A 85 3.43 -4.59 4.21
N LEU A 86 2.62 -3.83 4.95
CA LEU A 86 2.31 -2.45 4.60
C LEU A 86 3.55 -1.55 4.66
N LEU A 87 4.43 -1.79 5.64
CA LEU A 87 5.69 -1.06 5.72
C LEU A 87 6.56 -1.36 4.49
N LEU A 88 6.64 -2.62 4.08
CA LEU A 88 7.37 -3.00 2.86
C LEU A 88 6.79 -2.29 1.63
N SER A 89 5.47 -2.23 1.52
CA SER A 89 4.79 -1.52 0.44
C SER A 89 5.20 -0.04 0.42
N LEU A 90 5.21 0.60 1.59
CA LEU A 90 5.60 2.01 1.70
C LEU A 90 7.05 2.23 1.28
N LEU A 91 7.97 1.36 1.72
CA LEU A 91 9.38 1.49 1.35
C LEU A 91 9.58 1.35 -0.15
N ALA A 92 8.88 0.39 -0.78
CA ALA A 92 8.95 0.22 -2.24
C ALA A 92 8.38 1.45 -2.96
N LEU A 93 7.31 2.03 -2.45
CA LEU A 93 6.70 3.23 -3.01
C LEU A 93 7.67 4.42 -2.93
N LEU A 94 8.39 4.56 -1.82
CA LEU A 94 9.39 5.63 -1.66
C LEU A 94 10.53 5.48 -2.66
N LEU A 95 10.92 4.24 -2.99
CA LEU A 95 11.93 4.00 -4.03
C LEU A 95 11.45 4.45 -5.40
N GLU A 96 10.18 4.19 -5.72
CA GLU A 96 9.58 4.66 -6.98
C GLU A 96 9.59 6.19 -7.03
N ASP A 97 9.21 6.83 -5.94
CA ASP A 97 9.15 8.28 -5.85
C ASP A 97 10.54 8.89 -6.01
N LEU A 98 11.55 8.26 -5.43
CA LEU A 98 12.93 8.71 -5.59
C LEU A 98 13.30 8.74 -7.07
N TRP A 99 12.99 7.68 -7.80
CA TRP A 99 13.25 7.66 -9.23
C TRP A 99 12.46 8.74 -9.97
N ALA A 100 11.15 8.85 -9.67
CA ALA A 100 10.27 9.75 -10.40
C ALA A 100 10.65 11.22 -10.22
N PHE A 101 10.99 11.62 -9.00
CA PHE A 101 11.21 13.03 -8.68
C PHE A 101 12.67 13.45 -8.74
N VAL A 102 13.60 12.57 -8.43
CA VAL A 102 15.02 12.88 -8.38
C VAL A 102 15.69 12.59 -9.72
N LEU A 103 15.40 11.43 -10.29
CA LEU A 103 16.12 10.97 -11.50
C LEU A 103 15.39 11.32 -12.78
N ARG A 104 14.06 11.39 -12.77
CA ARG A 104 13.28 11.67 -13.97
C ARG A 104 12.73 13.09 -14.04
N GLN A 105 12.76 13.85 -12.96
CA GLN A 105 12.17 15.18 -12.86
C GLN A 105 10.68 15.18 -13.19
N GLY A 106 9.90 14.67 -12.23
CA GLY A 106 8.45 14.48 -12.41
C GLY A 106 7.67 15.76 -12.65
N HIS A 107 6.56 15.65 -13.33
CA HIS A 107 5.64 16.75 -13.61
C HIS A 107 4.73 17.05 -12.43
N GLU A 108 4.21 18.26 -12.35
CA GLU A 108 3.37 18.72 -11.25
C GLU A 108 2.14 17.84 -11.01
N THR A 109 1.51 17.35 -12.08
CA THR A 109 0.33 16.49 -11.97
C THR A 109 0.67 15.18 -11.26
N GLN A 110 1.84 14.64 -11.53
CA GLN A 110 2.32 13.44 -10.87
C GLN A 110 2.67 13.71 -9.40
N LEU A 111 3.11 14.92 -9.09
CA LEU A 111 3.43 15.29 -7.71
C LEU A 111 2.19 15.21 -6.81
N VAL A 112 1.06 15.78 -7.25
CA VAL A 112 -0.19 15.74 -6.48
C VAL A 112 -0.65 14.31 -6.27
N LEU A 113 -0.63 13.50 -7.33
CA LEU A 113 -1.04 12.09 -7.24
C LEU A 113 -0.11 11.31 -6.31
N SER A 114 1.21 11.52 -6.43
CA SER A 114 2.18 10.84 -5.57
C SER A 114 2.02 11.23 -4.11
N LEU A 115 1.76 12.51 -3.83
CA LEU A 115 1.52 12.95 -2.46
C LEU A 115 0.29 12.27 -1.87
N ALA A 116 -0.78 12.15 -2.67
CA ALA A 116 -1.99 11.45 -2.23
C ALA A 116 -1.72 9.97 -1.96
N ILE A 117 -1.01 9.29 -2.85
CA ILE A 117 -0.67 7.87 -2.71
C ILE A 117 0.21 7.67 -1.47
N ASN A 118 1.20 8.52 -1.27
CA ASN A 118 2.09 8.43 -0.11
C ASN A 118 1.33 8.69 1.19
N ALA A 119 0.42 9.67 1.20
CA ALA A 119 -0.38 9.97 2.38
C ALA A 119 -1.24 8.77 2.78
N ILE A 120 -1.85 8.10 1.80
CA ILE A 120 -2.65 6.90 2.03
C ILE A 120 -1.76 5.78 2.59
N ALA A 121 -0.59 5.57 2.00
CA ALA A 121 0.33 4.52 2.43
C ALA A 121 0.83 4.75 3.86
N ILE A 122 1.19 5.99 4.20
CA ILE A 122 1.64 6.35 5.55
C ILE A 122 0.50 6.17 6.54
N LEU A 123 -0.71 6.59 6.17
CA LEU A 123 -1.89 6.42 7.02
C LEU A 123 -2.15 4.94 7.31
N LEU A 124 -2.04 4.09 6.30
CA LEU A 124 -2.25 2.65 6.46
C LEU A 124 -1.21 2.02 7.38
N VAL A 125 0.06 2.39 7.24
CA VAL A 125 1.12 1.89 8.12
C VAL A 125 0.86 2.36 9.55
N TRP A 126 0.57 3.64 9.74
CA TRP A 126 0.24 4.18 11.06
C TRP A 126 -0.96 3.46 11.67
N LEU A 127 -2.00 3.24 10.87
CA LEU A 127 -3.21 2.57 11.33
C LEU A 127 -2.92 1.12 11.74
N ALA A 128 -2.11 0.41 10.96
CA ALA A 128 -1.75 -0.98 11.24
C ALA A 128 -0.96 -1.08 12.55
N TYR A 129 0.02 -0.20 12.77
CA TYR A 129 0.79 -0.19 14.01
C TYR A 129 -0.08 0.21 15.20
N THR A 130 -0.97 1.19 15.02
CA THR A 130 -1.90 1.60 16.08
C THR A 130 -2.86 0.47 16.44
N ALA A 131 -3.39 -0.22 15.44
CA ALA A 131 -4.29 -1.35 15.66
C ALA A 131 -3.59 -2.48 16.41
N ASP A 132 -2.32 -2.75 16.07
CA ASP A 132 -1.54 -3.75 16.77
C ASP A 132 -1.32 -3.37 18.24
N ARG A 133 -0.97 -2.11 18.50
CA ARG A 133 -0.77 -1.62 19.87
C ARG A 133 -2.04 -1.69 20.70
N LYS A 134 -3.19 -1.50 20.08
CA LYS A 134 -4.49 -1.56 20.76
C LYS A 134 -5.02 -2.98 20.92
N GLY A 135 -4.29 -3.97 20.43
CA GLY A 135 -4.68 -5.37 20.54
C GLY A 135 -5.78 -5.79 19.56
N TRP A 136 -6.01 -5.01 18.52
CA TRP A 136 -7.02 -5.34 17.50
C TRP A 136 -6.54 -6.38 16.49
N LEU A 137 -5.23 -6.56 16.36
CA LEU A 137 -4.64 -7.54 15.44
C LEU A 137 -4.18 -8.79 16.19
N ALA A 138 -4.32 -9.91 15.52
CA ALA A 138 -3.96 -11.21 16.11
C ALA A 138 -2.75 -11.84 15.41
#